data_686ed8a04e0fc113860d19887b0fa8c6
#
_entry.id   686ed8a04e0fc113860d19887b0fa8c6
#
_cell.length_a   1.000
_cell.length_b   1.000
_cell.length_c   1.000
_cell.angle_alpha   90.00
_cell.angle_beta   90.00
_cell.angle_gamma   90.00
#
_symmetry.space_group_name_H-M   'P 1'
#
loop_
_entity.id
_entity.type
_entity.pdbx_description
1 polymer ?
#
loop_
_entity_poly.entity_id
_entity_poly.type
_entity_poly.pdbx_seq_one_letter_code
_entity_poly.pdbx_strand_id
1 'polypeptide(L)'
;MDEQQSRELTILGFAGSLRRGSYNRALLRALQEETPPGMRLEVFEIDGVPLYNEDVESAGEPEGVARFKQAIRAADGVIVVTPEYNHGVPGVTKNAIDWASRPPRQSPLDGKPVAILGASPGITGTARGQSQLRQAFEFTNSYCMPQPEILVYRAHEKFDAEGRLTDAKTREFLGKFLTAFEQWVRRLQS
;
A
#
# COMPACT_ATOMS: atom_id res chain seq x y z
N MET A 1 7.35 26.06 16.35
CA MET A 1 7.23 24.94 15.37
C MET A 1 7.22 23.68 16.20
N ASP A 2 6.11 22.95 16.12
CA ASP A 2 5.90 21.77 16.96
C ASP A 2 6.94 20.68 16.63
N GLU A 3 7.55 20.07 17.63
CA GLU A 3 8.52 18.97 17.46
C GLU A 3 7.94 17.79 16.64
N GLN A 4 6.61 17.62 16.65
CA GLN A 4 5.90 16.64 15.84
C GLN A 4 5.97 16.89 14.32
N GLN A 5 6.16 18.14 13.88
CA GLN A 5 6.31 18.49 12.46
C GLN A 5 7.72 18.20 11.92
N SER A 6 8.73 18.00 12.76
CA SER A 6 10.12 17.78 12.36
C SER A 6 10.51 16.29 12.27
N ARG A 7 9.69 15.37 12.81
CA ARG A 7 10.00 13.94 12.82
C ARG A 7 9.84 13.31 11.42
N GLU A 8 10.83 12.53 11.00
CA GLU A 8 10.71 11.70 9.78
C GLU A 8 9.59 10.66 9.96
N LEU A 9 8.68 10.59 8.98
CA LEU A 9 7.62 9.59 8.95
C LEU A 9 8.13 8.28 8.37
N THR A 10 7.82 7.17 9.01
CA THR A 10 8.05 5.83 8.45
C THR A 10 6.77 5.32 7.81
N ILE A 11 6.79 5.10 6.51
CA ILE A 11 5.67 4.57 5.74
C ILE A 11 5.97 3.14 5.32
N LEU A 12 5.05 2.23 5.57
CA LEU A 12 5.12 0.87 5.06
C LEU A 12 4.48 0.78 3.69
N GLY A 13 5.19 0.30 2.69
CA GLY A 13 4.65 0.03 1.36
C GLY A 13 4.65 -1.46 1.04
N PHE A 14 3.59 -1.98 0.44
CA PHE A 14 3.62 -3.31 -0.13
C PHE A 14 2.88 -3.39 -1.47
N ALA A 15 3.34 -4.29 -2.34
CA ALA A 15 2.71 -4.54 -3.63
C ALA A 15 1.80 -5.77 -3.56
N GLY A 16 0.55 -5.61 -3.98
CA GLY A 16 -0.46 -6.67 -4.03
C GLY A 16 -0.26 -7.67 -5.18
N SER A 17 1.00 -8.04 -5.47
CA SER A 17 1.34 -8.99 -6.54
C SER A 17 2.60 -9.76 -6.21
N LEU A 18 2.53 -11.09 -6.30
CA LEU A 18 3.69 -11.98 -6.10
C LEU A 18 4.55 -12.14 -7.37
N ARG A 19 4.09 -11.65 -8.53
CA ARG A 19 4.80 -11.78 -9.80
C ARG A 19 6.08 -10.94 -9.81
N ARG A 20 7.24 -11.51 -10.13
CA ARG A 20 8.54 -10.81 -10.16
C ARG A 20 8.52 -9.59 -11.10
N GLY A 21 7.98 -9.73 -12.31
CA GLY A 21 7.84 -8.63 -13.28
C GLY A 21 6.56 -7.82 -13.12
N SER A 22 6.05 -7.65 -11.89
CA SER A 22 4.83 -6.88 -11.63
C SER A 22 5.04 -5.38 -11.79
N TYR A 23 4.20 -4.71 -12.57
CA TYR A 23 4.16 -3.24 -12.65
C TYR A 23 3.86 -2.58 -11.30
N ASN A 24 3.15 -3.27 -10.40
CA ASN A 24 2.87 -2.73 -9.07
C ASN A 24 4.10 -2.82 -8.15
N ARG A 25 4.94 -3.85 -8.27
CA ARG A 25 6.25 -3.89 -7.61
C ARG A 25 7.19 -2.82 -8.18
N ALA A 26 7.16 -2.61 -9.51
CA ALA A 26 7.91 -1.55 -10.17
C ALA A 26 7.44 -0.15 -9.73
N LEU A 27 6.12 0.06 -9.61
CA LEU A 27 5.53 1.31 -9.14
C LEU A 27 5.90 1.59 -7.67
N LEU A 28 5.93 0.56 -6.82
CA LEU A 28 6.38 0.70 -5.43
C LEU A 28 7.85 1.11 -5.33
N ARG A 29 8.73 0.57 -6.19
CA ARG A 29 10.14 1.03 -6.27
C ARG A 29 10.22 2.48 -6.72
N ALA A 30 9.44 2.86 -7.74
CA ALA A 30 9.39 4.25 -8.19
C ALA A 30 8.92 5.22 -7.08
N LEU A 31 7.97 4.79 -6.23
CA LEU A 31 7.59 5.56 -5.04
C LEU A 31 8.75 5.75 -4.07
N GLN A 32 9.58 4.72 -3.84
CA GLN A 32 10.76 4.86 -2.97
C GLN A 32 11.76 5.88 -3.52
N GLU A 33 11.95 5.92 -4.84
CA GLU A 33 12.84 6.88 -5.51
C GLU A 33 12.34 8.33 -5.40
N GLU A 34 11.01 8.52 -5.36
CA GLU A 34 10.35 9.84 -5.28
C GLU A 34 10.01 10.27 -3.84
N THR A 35 10.40 9.49 -2.83
CA THR A 35 10.06 9.79 -1.44
C THR A 35 10.70 11.12 -1.01
N PRO A 36 9.90 12.11 -0.53
CA PRO A 36 10.42 13.42 -0.16
C PRO A 36 11.21 13.37 1.15
N PRO A 37 12.08 14.38 1.39
CA PRO A 37 12.68 14.56 2.70
C PRO A 37 11.63 14.62 3.82
N GLY A 38 11.89 13.98 4.96
CA GLY A 38 10.93 13.90 6.07
C GLY A 38 10.00 12.68 6.02
N MET A 39 10.15 11.83 4.99
CA MET A 39 9.46 10.56 4.88
C MET A 39 10.43 9.45 4.46
N ARG A 40 10.26 8.25 5.00
CA ARG A 40 10.98 7.04 4.60
C ARG A 40 9.98 5.95 4.23
N LEU A 41 10.08 5.40 3.02
CA LEU A 41 9.23 4.32 2.55
C LEU A 41 9.97 2.97 2.68
N GLU A 42 9.49 2.15 3.60
CA GLU A 42 9.95 0.78 3.80
C GLU A 42 9.06 -0.20 3.02
N VAL A 43 9.68 -1.11 2.29
CA VAL A 43 8.94 -2.12 1.50
C VAL A 43 8.83 -3.41 2.26
N PHE A 44 7.62 -3.95 2.33
CA PHE A 44 7.32 -5.28 2.85
C PHE A 44 6.90 -6.22 1.70
N GLU A 45 7.52 -7.40 1.65
CA GLU A 45 7.15 -8.46 0.70
C GLU A 45 6.13 -9.39 1.34
N ILE A 46 4.95 -9.52 0.71
CA ILE A 46 3.83 -10.30 1.26
C ILE A 46 3.83 -11.78 0.83
N ASP A 47 4.88 -12.25 0.17
CA ASP A 47 5.01 -13.63 -0.30
C ASP A 47 5.08 -14.67 0.84
N GLY A 48 5.54 -14.25 2.01
CA GLY A 48 5.56 -15.06 3.24
C GLY A 48 4.23 -15.08 4.02
N VAL A 49 3.16 -14.42 3.53
CA VAL A 49 1.85 -14.40 4.19
C VAL A 49 0.98 -15.53 3.61
N PRO A 50 0.69 -16.60 4.37
CA PRO A 50 -0.10 -17.73 3.87
C PRO A 50 -1.55 -17.34 3.61
N LEU A 51 -2.32 -18.19 2.95
CA LEU A 51 -3.77 -18.01 2.85
C LEU A 51 -4.39 -18.02 4.25
N TYR A 52 -5.30 -17.07 4.51
CA TYR A 52 -5.99 -16.97 5.77
C TYR A 52 -6.82 -18.24 6.03
N ASN A 53 -6.64 -18.76 7.22
CA ASN A 53 -7.43 -19.85 7.76
C ASN A 53 -7.51 -19.66 9.28
N GLU A 54 -8.72 -19.67 9.82
CA GLU A 54 -8.98 -19.47 11.25
C GLU A 54 -8.39 -20.59 12.10
N ASP A 55 -8.31 -21.83 11.58
CA ASP A 55 -7.65 -22.94 12.28
C ASP A 55 -6.15 -22.68 12.45
N VAL A 56 -5.52 -22.07 11.43
CA VAL A 56 -4.10 -21.68 11.50
C VAL A 56 -3.90 -20.54 12.48
N GLU A 57 -4.77 -19.52 12.45
CA GLU A 57 -4.74 -18.40 13.40
C GLU A 57 -4.87 -18.91 14.86
N SER A 58 -5.81 -19.85 15.11
CA SER A 58 -6.07 -20.42 16.42
C SER A 58 -4.92 -21.29 16.95
N ALA A 59 -4.18 -21.93 16.04
CA ALA A 59 -2.99 -22.73 16.39
C ALA A 59 -1.74 -21.89 16.70
N GLY A 60 -1.75 -20.61 16.28
CA GLY A 60 -0.67 -19.65 16.46
C GLY A 60 -0.44 -18.82 15.21
N GLU A 61 -0.03 -17.58 15.40
CA GLU A 61 0.18 -16.63 14.30
C GLU A 61 1.41 -17.05 13.44
N PRO A 62 1.27 -17.25 12.12
CA PRO A 62 2.41 -17.56 11.26
C PRO A 62 3.46 -16.44 11.27
N GLU A 63 4.75 -16.78 11.22
CA GLU A 63 5.86 -15.83 11.29
C GLU A 63 5.74 -14.69 10.25
N GLY A 64 5.38 -15.00 9.00
CA GLY A 64 5.19 -13.99 7.96
C GLY A 64 4.07 -12.99 8.29
N VAL A 65 3.00 -13.46 8.93
CA VAL A 65 1.89 -12.62 9.41
C VAL A 65 2.33 -11.75 10.58
N ALA A 66 3.01 -12.33 11.57
CA ALA A 66 3.51 -11.60 12.73
C ALA A 66 4.45 -10.46 12.31
N ARG A 67 5.39 -10.73 11.40
CA ARG A 67 6.28 -9.72 10.83
C ARG A 67 5.51 -8.62 10.08
N PHE A 68 4.51 -8.99 9.27
CA PHE A 68 3.69 -8.03 8.54
C PHE A 68 2.92 -7.10 9.49
N LYS A 69 2.25 -7.66 10.49
CA LYS A 69 1.53 -6.88 11.50
C LYS A 69 2.46 -5.98 12.31
N GLN A 70 3.64 -6.47 12.67
CA GLN A 70 4.65 -5.67 13.36
C GLN A 70 5.11 -4.48 12.50
N ALA A 71 5.36 -4.70 11.20
CA ALA A 71 5.71 -3.64 10.26
C ALA A 71 4.61 -2.58 10.15
N ILE A 72 3.33 -2.99 10.09
CA ILE A 72 2.19 -2.06 10.09
C ILE A 72 2.12 -1.26 11.41
N ARG A 73 2.34 -1.91 12.57
CA ARG A 73 2.33 -1.21 13.88
C ARG A 73 3.42 -0.15 13.97
N ALA A 74 4.62 -0.48 13.49
CA ALA A 74 5.78 0.40 13.55
C ALA A 74 5.69 1.59 12.58
N ALA A 75 4.89 1.48 11.52
CA ALA A 75 4.74 2.51 10.52
C ALA A 75 3.72 3.59 10.92
N ASP A 76 3.98 4.83 10.53
CA ASP A 76 3.05 5.97 10.67
C ASP A 76 1.88 5.91 9.68
N GLY A 77 2.07 5.24 8.55
CA GLY A 77 1.05 5.02 7.55
C GLY A 77 1.39 3.85 6.62
N VAL A 78 0.43 3.43 5.82
CA VAL A 78 0.58 2.29 4.90
C VAL A 78 0.21 2.71 3.48
N ILE A 79 1.05 2.35 2.51
CA ILE A 79 0.77 2.49 1.08
C ILE A 79 0.58 1.11 0.45
N VAL A 80 -0.58 0.90 -0.18
CA VAL A 80 -0.89 -0.34 -0.89
C VAL A 80 -0.85 -0.12 -2.39
N VAL A 81 0.06 -0.79 -3.08
CA VAL A 81 0.19 -0.73 -4.54
C VAL A 81 -0.46 -1.97 -5.13
N THR A 82 -1.72 -1.86 -5.59
CA THR A 82 -2.53 -3.02 -5.97
C THR A 82 -2.77 -3.14 -7.46
N PRO A 83 -2.59 -4.31 -8.09
CA PRO A 83 -3.17 -4.59 -9.40
C PRO A 83 -4.70 -4.74 -9.28
N GLU A 84 -5.34 -4.91 -10.45
CA GLU A 84 -6.75 -5.26 -10.56
C GLU A 84 -6.87 -6.56 -11.34
N TYR A 85 -7.52 -7.58 -10.78
CA TYR A 85 -7.81 -8.84 -11.45
C TYR A 85 -9.31 -9.06 -11.48
N ASN A 86 -9.84 -9.35 -12.68
CA ASN A 86 -11.28 -9.59 -12.86
C ASN A 86 -12.16 -8.48 -12.25
N HIS A 87 -11.76 -7.22 -12.47
CA HIS A 87 -12.44 -6.02 -11.94
C HIS A 87 -12.44 -5.90 -10.40
N GLY A 88 -11.55 -6.59 -9.70
CA GLY A 88 -11.54 -6.59 -8.25
C GLY A 88 -10.15 -6.60 -7.63
N VAL A 89 -10.14 -6.61 -6.30
CA VAL A 89 -8.91 -6.74 -5.50
C VAL A 89 -8.29 -8.12 -5.71
N PRO A 90 -6.99 -8.21 -6.00
CA PRO A 90 -6.31 -9.51 -6.09
C PRO A 90 -6.38 -10.29 -4.78
N GLY A 91 -6.52 -11.63 -4.88
CA GLY A 91 -6.61 -12.50 -3.71
C GLY A 91 -5.48 -12.29 -2.70
N VAL A 92 -4.24 -12.12 -3.16
CA VAL A 92 -3.08 -11.91 -2.26
C VAL A 92 -3.14 -10.56 -1.51
N THR A 93 -3.67 -9.50 -2.15
CA THR A 93 -3.88 -8.20 -1.49
C THR A 93 -4.95 -8.32 -0.42
N LYS A 94 -6.10 -8.91 -0.79
CA LYS A 94 -7.21 -9.09 0.15
C LYS A 94 -6.79 -9.97 1.32
N ASN A 95 -6.08 -11.07 1.06
CA ASN A 95 -5.55 -11.97 2.06
C ASN A 95 -4.61 -11.27 3.07
N ALA A 96 -3.72 -10.40 2.59
CA ALA A 96 -2.85 -9.63 3.48
C ALA A 96 -3.65 -8.71 4.42
N ILE A 97 -4.71 -8.06 3.91
CA ILE A 97 -5.60 -7.23 4.72
C ILE A 97 -6.40 -8.09 5.70
N ASP A 98 -6.88 -9.26 5.27
CA ASP A 98 -7.63 -10.17 6.14
C ASP A 98 -6.79 -10.61 7.35
N TRP A 99 -5.54 -11.03 7.13
CA TRP A 99 -4.62 -11.32 8.22
C TRP A 99 -4.32 -10.10 9.10
N ALA A 100 -4.07 -8.94 8.51
CA ALA A 100 -3.78 -7.73 9.27
C ALA A 100 -4.97 -7.26 10.11
N SER A 101 -6.20 -7.57 9.71
CA SER A 101 -7.42 -7.22 10.47
C SER A 101 -7.66 -8.10 11.71
N ARG A 102 -6.87 -9.15 11.91
CA ARG A 102 -7.06 -10.15 12.97
C ARG A 102 -6.05 -10.00 14.12
N PRO A 103 -6.37 -10.46 15.37
CA PRO A 103 -7.72 -10.79 15.78
C PRO A 103 -8.60 -9.52 15.90
N PRO A 104 -9.94 -9.64 15.98
CA PRO A 104 -10.82 -8.48 16.11
C PRO A 104 -10.42 -7.58 17.28
N ARG A 105 -10.49 -6.26 17.10
CA ARG A 105 -10.13 -5.21 18.08
C ARG A 105 -8.64 -5.13 18.43
N GLN A 106 -7.77 -5.87 17.76
CA GLN A 106 -6.31 -5.80 17.92
C GLN A 106 -5.61 -5.59 16.56
N SER A 107 -6.37 -5.20 15.55
CA SER A 107 -5.87 -4.92 14.21
C SER A 107 -4.86 -3.76 14.22
N PRO A 108 -3.65 -3.93 13.66
CA PRO A 108 -2.73 -2.82 13.46
C PRO A 108 -3.21 -1.83 12.39
N LEU A 109 -4.30 -2.14 11.69
CA LEU A 109 -4.95 -1.26 10.71
C LEU A 109 -5.93 -0.28 11.37
N ASP A 110 -6.37 -0.52 12.61
CA ASP A 110 -7.29 0.35 13.34
C ASP A 110 -6.68 1.75 13.52
N GLY A 111 -7.36 2.78 13.02
CA GLY A 111 -6.87 4.16 13.03
C GLY A 111 -5.66 4.44 12.12
N LYS A 112 -5.20 3.46 11.33
CA LYS A 112 -4.00 3.61 10.49
C LYS A 112 -4.28 4.47 9.26
N PRO A 113 -3.49 5.52 8.99
CA PRO A 113 -3.50 6.23 7.73
C PRO A 113 -3.10 5.30 6.57
N VAL A 114 -3.93 5.24 5.52
CA VAL A 114 -3.70 4.35 4.38
C VAL A 114 -3.83 5.13 3.07
N ALA A 115 -2.97 4.83 2.10
CA ALA A 115 -3.13 5.28 0.73
C ALA A 115 -3.07 4.10 -0.24
N ILE A 116 -3.81 4.22 -1.35
CA ILE A 116 -3.92 3.17 -2.37
C ILE A 116 -3.57 3.76 -3.72
N LEU A 117 -2.79 3.02 -4.49
CA LEU A 117 -2.54 3.30 -5.90
C LEU A 117 -2.30 1.99 -6.65
N GLY A 118 -2.20 2.08 -7.99
CA GLY A 118 -1.92 0.87 -8.74
C GLY A 118 -1.64 1.10 -10.22
N ALA A 119 -1.05 0.07 -10.83
CA ALA A 119 -0.68 0.04 -12.24
C ALA A 119 -1.28 -1.18 -12.94
N SER A 120 -1.79 -0.94 -14.16
CA SER A 120 -2.35 -1.98 -15.03
C SER A 120 -1.96 -1.72 -16.49
N PRO A 121 -1.72 -2.77 -17.31
CA PRO A 121 -1.59 -2.59 -18.74
C PRO A 121 -2.90 -2.16 -19.43
N GLY A 122 -4.06 -2.31 -18.75
CA GLY A 122 -5.35 -1.85 -19.24
C GLY A 122 -5.55 -0.34 -19.15
N ILE A 123 -6.67 0.15 -19.67
CA ILE A 123 -6.99 1.58 -19.79
C ILE A 123 -7.60 2.19 -18.51
N THR A 124 -8.07 1.38 -17.58
CA THR A 124 -8.72 1.84 -16.34
C THR A 124 -7.75 2.00 -15.17
N GLY A 125 -6.46 1.69 -15.36
CA GLY A 125 -5.53 1.59 -14.25
C GLY A 125 -5.98 0.44 -13.32
N THR A 126 -6.22 0.71 -12.07
CA THR A 126 -6.77 -0.27 -11.12
C THR A 126 -7.97 0.31 -10.38
N ALA A 127 -8.77 1.13 -11.06
CA ALA A 127 -9.83 1.94 -10.45
C ALA A 127 -10.84 1.12 -9.66
N ARG A 128 -11.30 -0.02 -10.23
CA ARG A 128 -12.30 -0.88 -9.58
C ARG A 128 -11.71 -1.63 -8.40
N GLY A 129 -10.49 -2.16 -8.55
CA GLY A 129 -9.75 -2.82 -7.47
C GLY A 129 -9.48 -1.85 -6.31
N GLN A 130 -9.10 -0.61 -6.59
CA GLN A 130 -8.91 0.42 -5.56
C GLN A 130 -10.23 0.76 -4.86
N SER A 131 -11.32 0.94 -5.60
CA SER A 131 -12.64 1.21 -5.02
C SER A 131 -13.07 0.09 -4.07
N GLN A 132 -12.91 -1.17 -4.49
CA GLN A 132 -13.24 -2.32 -3.66
C GLN A 132 -12.33 -2.45 -2.43
N LEU A 133 -11.04 -2.13 -2.57
CA LEU A 133 -10.08 -2.17 -1.46
C LEU A 133 -10.38 -1.09 -0.39
N ARG A 134 -10.91 0.07 -0.79
CA ARG A 134 -11.36 1.12 0.14
C ARG A 134 -12.43 0.61 1.10
N GLN A 135 -13.36 -0.24 0.63
CA GLN A 135 -14.39 -0.85 1.49
C GLN A 135 -13.78 -1.75 2.58
N ALA A 136 -12.71 -2.49 2.25
CA ALA A 136 -12.00 -3.28 3.26
C ALA A 136 -11.32 -2.40 4.32
N PHE A 137 -10.77 -1.26 3.93
CA PHE A 137 -10.17 -0.31 4.87
C PHE A 137 -11.19 0.45 5.71
N GLU A 138 -12.37 0.74 5.16
CA GLU A 138 -13.50 1.26 5.92
C GLU A 138 -13.89 0.29 7.04
N PHE A 139 -14.04 -0.99 6.72
CA PHE A 139 -14.38 -2.01 7.71
C PHE A 139 -13.30 -2.19 8.80
N THR A 140 -12.02 -2.04 8.45
CA THR A 140 -10.91 -2.13 9.41
C THR A 140 -10.68 -0.84 10.22
N ASN A 141 -11.56 0.17 10.07
CA ASN A 141 -11.45 1.50 10.69
C ASN A 141 -10.13 2.21 10.34
N SER A 142 -9.61 1.99 9.13
CA SER A 142 -8.41 2.66 8.64
C SER A 142 -8.78 4.01 7.99
N TYR A 143 -7.92 5.00 8.11
CA TYR A 143 -8.13 6.31 7.50
C TYR A 143 -7.56 6.35 6.07
N CYS A 144 -8.35 5.87 5.12
CA CYS A 144 -7.94 5.82 3.72
C CYS A 144 -7.96 7.21 3.07
N MET A 145 -6.80 7.70 2.60
CA MET A 145 -6.69 8.99 1.90
C MET A 145 -7.58 8.98 0.65
N PRO A 146 -8.52 9.95 0.51
CA PRO A 146 -9.45 9.95 -0.62
C PRO A 146 -8.83 10.47 -1.92
N GLN A 147 -7.90 11.44 -1.85
CA GLN A 147 -7.29 12.10 -2.99
C GLN A 147 -5.82 12.47 -2.70
N PRO A 148 -4.95 12.52 -3.74
CA PRO A 148 -5.24 12.18 -5.14
C PRO A 148 -5.33 10.66 -5.38
N GLU A 149 -6.16 10.25 -6.35
CA GLU A 149 -6.14 8.87 -6.86
C GLU A 149 -5.05 8.72 -7.91
N ILE A 150 -4.26 7.67 -7.82
CA ILE A 150 -3.24 7.34 -8.83
C ILE A 150 -3.62 6.04 -9.54
N LEU A 151 -4.01 6.18 -10.80
CA LEU A 151 -4.46 5.12 -11.69
C LEU A 151 -3.48 5.02 -12.88
N VAL A 152 -2.43 4.24 -12.73
CA VAL A 152 -1.41 4.09 -13.79
C VAL A 152 -1.94 3.11 -14.85
N TYR A 153 -2.57 3.64 -15.88
CA TYR A 153 -3.03 2.87 -17.04
C TYR A 153 -1.93 2.69 -18.07
N ARG A 154 -2.07 1.71 -18.99
CA ARG A 154 -1.07 1.36 -20.01
C ARG A 154 0.34 1.26 -19.43
N ALA A 155 0.47 0.55 -18.31
CA ALA A 155 1.73 0.47 -17.58
C ALA A 155 2.90 -0.02 -18.45
N HIS A 156 2.63 -0.87 -19.46
CA HIS A 156 3.64 -1.35 -20.42
C HIS A 156 4.29 -0.25 -21.28
N GLU A 157 3.67 0.93 -21.38
CA GLU A 157 4.21 2.11 -22.07
C GLU A 157 5.00 3.04 -21.12
N LYS A 158 4.97 2.80 -19.82
CA LYS A 158 5.48 3.70 -18.78
C LYS A 158 6.67 3.15 -18.01
N PHE A 159 6.92 1.86 -18.16
CA PHE A 159 8.06 1.18 -17.52
C PHE A 159 8.93 0.54 -18.60
N ASP A 160 10.25 0.62 -18.44
CA ASP A 160 11.19 -0.09 -19.31
C ASP A 160 11.27 -1.60 -18.98
N ALA A 161 12.12 -2.32 -19.72
CA ALA A 161 12.31 -3.76 -19.57
C ALA A 161 12.88 -4.15 -18.20
N GLU A 162 13.61 -3.25 -17.54
CA GLU A 162 14.17 -3.41 -16.19
C GLU A 162 13.16 -3.02 -15.10
N GLY A 163 11.97 -2.53 -15.48
CA GLY A 163 10.91 -2.10 -14.59
C GLY A 163 11.16 -0.74 -13.93
N ARG A 164 11.95 0.13 -14.57
CA ARG A 164 12.13 1.51 -14.14
C ARG A 164 11.02 2.38 -14.74
N LEU A 165 10.46 3.28 -13.95
CA LEU A 165 9.46 4.23 -14.43
C LEU A 165 10.12 5.28 -15.34
N THR A 166 9.71 5.31 -16.62
CA THR A 166 10.24 6.23 -17.63
C THR A 166 9.32 7.39 -17.95
N ASP A 167 8.03 7.29 -17.58
CA ASP A 167 7.04 8.33 -17.84
C ASP A 167 7.15 9.48 -16.83
N ALA A 168 7.66 10.62 -17.25
CA ALA A 168 7.89 11.80 -16.43
C ALA A 168 6.60 12.33 -15.77
N LYS A 169 5.46 12.24 -16.45
CA LYS A 169 4.18 12.70 -15.92
C LYS A 169 3.69 11.82 -14.77
N THR A 170 3.85 10.51 -14.90
CA THR A 170 3.54 9.59 -13.80
C THR A 170 4.45 9.87 -12.61
N ARG A 171 5.75 10.09 -12.82
CA ARG A 171 6.72 10.45 -11.77
C ARG A 171 6.30 11.71 -11.02
N GLU A 172 5.91 12.77 -11.73
CA GLU A 172 5.39 14.00 -11.12
C GLU A 172 4.15 13.73 -10.24
N PHE A 173 3.22 12.89 -10.73
CA PHE A 173 2.04 12.51 -9.95
C PHE A 173 2.38 11.71 -8.69
N LEU A 174 3.39 10.84 -8.73
CA LEU A 174 3.87 10.13 -7.54
C LEU A 174 4.42 11.08 -6.48
N GLY A 175 5.19 12.10 -6.87
CA GLY A 175 5.67 13.13 -5.95
C GLY A 175 4.53 13.89 -5.28
N LYS A 176 3.51 14.30 -6.05
CA LYS A 176 2.31 14.96 -5.50
C LYS A 176 1.52 14.05 -4.57
N PHE A 177 1.40 12.76 -4.90
CA PHE A 177 0.73 11.78 -4.08
C PHE A 177 1.45 11.57 -2.74
N LEU A 178 2.76 11.42 -2.75
CA LEU A 178 3.58 11.27 -1.54
C LEU A 178 3.49 12.49 -0.63
N THR A 179 3.56 13.70 -1.20
CA THR A 179 3.37 14.95 -0.44
C THR A 179 1.97 15.03 0.20
N ALA A 180 0.93 14.65 -0.55
CA ALA A 180 -0.44 14.63 -0.02
C ALA A 180 -0.60 13.57 1.08
N PHE A 181 0.04 12.40 0.93
CA PHE A 181 -0.01 11.36 1.94
C PHE A 181 0.76 11.73 3.22
N GLU A 182 1.91 12.39 3.10
CA GLU A 182 2.62 12.97 4.24
C GLU A 182 1.71 13.91 5.04
N GLN A 183 1.07 14.86 4.36
CA GLN A 183 0.14 15.81 4.99
C GLN A 183 -1.05 15.09 5.64
N TRP A 184 -1.57 14.04 4.99
CA TRP A 184 -2.65 13.21 5.52
C TRP A 184 -2.26 12.53 6.82
N VAL A 185 -1.08 11.89 6.85
CA VAL A 185 -0.55 11.22 8.05
C VAL A 185 -0.37 12.23 9.20
N ARG A 186 0.31 13.35 8.95
CA ARG A 186 0.56 14.38 9.97
C ARG A 186 -0.73 14.96 10.55
N ARG A 187 -1.73 15.21 9.69
CA ARG A 187 -3.04 15.71 10.11
C ARG A 187 -3.79 14.73 11.04
N LEU A 188 -3.60 13.43 10.87
CA LEU A 188 -4.26 12.41 11.70
C LEU A 188 -3.49 12.12 12.99
N GLN A 189 -2.25 12.57 13.12
CA GLN A 189 -1.43 12.50 14.33
C GLN A 189 -1.55 13.74 15.22
N SER A 190 -2.08 14.83 14.68
CA SER A 190 -2.34 16.08 15.42
C SER A 190 -3.65 16.01 16.19
#